data_2c04fc053e3be056daf8c0f9ecff7dc5
#
_entry.id   2c04fc053e3be056daf8c0f9ecff7dc5
#
_cell.length_a   1.000
_cell.length_b   1.000
_cell.length_c   1.000
_cell.angle_alpha   90.00
_cell.angle_beta   90.00
_cell.angle_gamma   90.00
#
_symmetry.space_group_name_H-M   'P 1'
#
loop_
_entity.id
_entity.type
_entity.pdbx_description
1 polymer ?
#
loop_
_entity_poly.entity_id
_entity_poly.type
_entity_poly.pdbx_seq_one_letter_code
_entity_poly.pdbx_strand_id
1 'polypeptide(L)'
;MYLLIAGDEKYKLYTEVVRRVKKILEDVDLKTVTILECGDEKFDKLVGQLAVELGVKTIQYKIDWDKYGKQAAYKRNQSVTLKATNAIFFWKGDKTDNIKTLINACEENNVKTRVIKVVIDECEGKDNKTHKQQAK
;
A
#
# COMPACT_ATOMS: atom_id res chain seq x y z
N MET A 1 -0.50 -16.34 4.96
CA MET A 1 -0.76 -15.24 3.98
C MET A 1 0.26 -14.14 4.16
N TYR A 2 0.89 -13.77 3.08
CA TYR A 2 1.77 -12.60 3.05
C TYR A 2 1.05 -11.51 2.27
N LEU A 3 0.54 -10.52 2.99
CA LEU A 3 -0.30 -9.48 2.43
C LEU A 3 0.50 -8.19 2.24
N LEU A 4 0.76 -7.84 1.00
CA LEU A 4 1.39 -6.56 0.66
C LEU A 4 0.33 -5.46 0.70
N ILE A 5 0.60 -4.41 1.47
CA ILE A 5 -0.28 -3.25 1.54
C ILE A 5 0.51 -2.03 1.14
N ALA A 6 0.08 -1.37 0.09
CA ALA A 6 0.75 -0.18 -0.41
C ALA A 6 -0.26 0.86 -0.84
N GLY A 7 0.15 2.09 -0.86
CA GLY A 7 -0.74 3.17 -1.25
C GLY A 7 -0.01 4.47 -1.52
N ASP A 8 -0.75 5.40 -2.08
CA ASP A 8 -0.23 6.72 -2.37
C ASP A 8 0.15 7.41 -1.06
N GLU A 9 1.32 8.03 -1.02
CA GLU A 9 1.83 8.66 0.20
C GLU A 9 0.93 9.78 0.72
N LYS A 10 0.11 10.36 -0.16
CA LYS A 10 -0.80 11.43 0.22
C LYS A 10 -2.16 10.92 0.71
N TYR A 11 -2.42 9.63 0.56
CA TYR A 11 -3.68 9.06 1.03
C TYR A 11 -3.60 8.80 2.52
N LYS A 12 -4.43 9.49 3.31
CA LYS A 12 -4.31 9.49 4.76
C LYS A 12 -5.57 9.01 5.49
N LEU A 13 -6.52 8.44 4.78
CA LEU A 13 -7.76 7.98 5.41
C LEU A 13 -7.57 6.63 6.09
N TYR A 14 -6.95 6.68 7.26
CA TYR A 14 -6.62 5.47 8.03
C TYR A 14 -7.83 4.57 8.27
N THR A 15 -8.97 5.16 8.65
CA THR A 15 -10.18 4.36 8.92
C THR A 15 -10.63 3.57 7.70
N GLU A 16 -10.49 4.15 6.51
CA GLU A 16 -10.85 3.48 5.28
C GLU A 16 -9.87 2.34 4.96
N VAL A 17 -8.58 2.57 5.19
CA VAL A 17 -7.57 1.52 5.00
C VAL A 17 -7.88 0.34 5.94
N VAL A 18 -8.14 0.64 7.21
CA VAL A 18 -8.48 -0.38 8.21
C VAL A 18 -9.71 -1.17 7.78
N ARG A 19 -10.76 -0.46 7.37
CA ARG A 19 -12.01 -1.09 6.96
C ARG A 19 -11.81 -2.06 5.81
N ARG A 20 -11.06 -1.63 4.80
CA ARG A 20 -10.82 -2.45 3.62
C ARG A 20 -9.95 -3.67 3.93
N VAL A 21 -8.91 -3.48 4.74
CA VAL A 21 -8.03 -4.58 5.10
C VAL A 21 -8.77 -5.59 5.99
N LYS A 22 -9.54 -5.10 6.95
CA LYS A 22 -10.33 -6.00 7.81
C LYS A 22 -11.32 -6.83 7.00
N LYS A 23 -11.90 -6.25 5.95
CA LYS A 23 -12.81 -6.99 5.09
C LYS A 23 -12.11 -8.15 4.39
N ILE A 24 -10.90 -7.90 3.90
CA ILE A 24 -10.11 -8.94 3.24
C ILE A 24 -9.75 -10.06 4.22
N LEU A 25 -9.49 -9.70 5.48
CA LEU A 25 -9.01 -10.64 6.49
C LEU A 25 -10.12 -11.23 7.36
N GLU A 26 -11.41 -10.94 7.07
CA GLU A 26 -12.49 -11.30 8.00
C GLU A 26 -12.60 -12.81 8.25
N ASP A 27 -12.25 -13.63 7.26
CA ASP A 27 -12.32 -15.09 7.39
C ASP A 27 -10.92 -15.72 7.48
N VAL A 28 -9.91 -14.93 7.80
CA VAL A 28 -8.52 -15.39 7.85
C VAL A 28 -8.04 -15.39 9.29
N ASP A 29 -7.37 -16.46 9.69
CA ASP A 29 -6.74 -16.52 11.01
C ASP A 29 -5.56 -15.55 11.02
N LEU A 30 -5.66 -14.49 11.83
CA LEU A 30 -4.65 -13.44 11.88
C LEU A 30 -3.28 -13.96 12.31
N LYS A 31 -3.22 -15.09 12.99
CA LYS A 31 -1.93 -15.69 13.37
C LYS A 31 -1.15 -16.18 12.16
N THR A 32 -1.83 -16.38 11.04
CA THR A 32 -1.19 -16.86 9.80
C THR A 32 -0.85 -15.73 8.84
N VAL A 33 -1.09 -14.48 9.23
CA VAL A 33 -0.91 -13.33 8.36
C VAL A 33 0.38 -12.58 8.71
N THR A 34 1.14 -12.24 7.69
CA THR A 34 2.26 -11.30 7.80
C THR A 34 2.00 -10.18 6.79
N ILE A 35 2.08 -8.94 7.24
CA ILE A 35 1.90 -7.79 6.37
C ILE A 35 3.27 -7.37 5.83
N LEU A 36 3.34 -7.13 4.52
CA LEU A 36 4.56 -6.67 3.87
C LEU A 36 4.41 -5.17 3.59
N GLU A 37 5.41 -4.39 4.01
CA GLU A 37 5.47 -2.95 3.78
C GLU A 37 6.46 -2.67 2.67
N CYS A 38 6.13 -1.74 1.79
CA CYS A 38 6.90 -1.55 0.57
C CYS A 38 8.00 -0.48 0.65
N GLY A 39 8.16 0.16 1.82
CA GLY A 39 9.23 1.13 2.00
C GLY A 39 8.84 2.57 1.74
N ASP A 40 7.57 2.86 1.50
CA ASP A 40 7.08 4.23 1.43
C ASP A 40 6.82 4.70 2.85
N GLU A 41 7.69 5.57 3.35
CA GLU A 41 7.67 5.97 4.77
C GLU A 41 6.32 6.51 5.23
N LYS A 42 5.65 7.29 4.39
CA LYS A 42 4.41 7.94 4.82
C LYS A 42 3.25 6.96 4.88
N PHE A 43 3.07 6.17 3.84
CA PHE A 43 2.00 5.20 3.83
C PHE A 43 2.28 4.05 4.80
N ASP A 44 3.54 3.66 4.93
CA ASP A 44 3.94 2.57 5.83
C ASP A 44 3.64 2.89 7.29
N LYS A 45 3.59 4.17 7.67
CA LYS A 45 3.17 4.53 9.03
C LYS A 45 1.73 4.09 9.29
N LEU A 46 0.85 4.26 8.31
CA LEU A 46 -0.52 3.80 8.42
C LEU A 46 -0.57 2.28 8.50
N VAL A 47 0.23 1.61 7.68
CA VAL A 47 0.28 0.15 7.64
C VAL A 47 0.82 -0.40 8.96
N GLY A 48 1.87 0.21 9.50
CA GLY A 48 2.42 -0.20 10.79
C GLY A 48 1.42 -0.06 11.92
N GLN A 49 0.67 1.05 11.94
CA GLN A 49 -0.37 1.27 12.93
C GLN A 49 -1.46 0.23 12.81
N LEU A 50 -1.87 -0.10 11.60
CA LEU A 50 -2.86 -1.13 11.33
C LEU A 50 -2.38 -2.50 11.84
N ALA A 51 -1.13 -2.83 11.57
CA ALA A 51 -0.56 -4.11 11.97
C ALA A 51 -0.57 -4.26 13.50
N VAL A 52 -0.21 -3.19 14.21
CA VAL A 52 -0.27 -3.17 15.68
C VAL A 52 -1.70 -3.38 16.16
N GLU A 53 -2.65 -2.68 15.56
CA GLU A 53 -4.05 -2.80 15.92
C GLU A 53 -4.58 -4.21 15.72
N LEU A 54 -4.17 -4.88 14.64
CA LEU A 54 -4.62 -6.24 14.34
C LEU A 54 -3.79 -7.31 15.05
N GLY A 55 -2.65 -6.94 15.61
CA GLY A 55 -1.75 -7.89 16.24
C GLY A 55 -1.04 -8.82 15.27
N VAL A 56 -0.75 -8.35 14.05
CA VAL A 56 -0.07 -9.15 13.03
C VAL A 56 1.38 -8.68 12.84
N LYS A 57 2.20 -9.58 12.32
CA LYS A 57 3.61 -9.30 12.07
C LYS A 57 3.77 -8.49 10.78
N THR A 58 4.87 -7.74 10.70
CA THR A 58 5.22 -7.00 9.49
C THR A 58 6.64 -7.32 9.06
N ILE A 59 6.86 -7.25 7.74
CA ILE A 59 8.19 -7.28 7.15
C ILE A 59 8.29 -6.05 6.26
N GLN A 60 9.33 -5.24 6.46
CA GLN A 60 9.53 -4.02 5.72
C GLN A 60 10.54 -4.24 4.59
N TYR A 61 10.16 -3.86 3.37
CA TYR A 61 11.03 -3.95 2.20
C TYR A 61 11.42 -2.55 1.76
N LYS A 62 12.61 -2.12 2.18
CA LYS A 62 13.10 -0.78 1.85
C LYS A 62 13.83 -0.77 0.52
N ILE A 63 13.85 0.39 -0.12
CA ILE A 63 14.63 0.59 -1.34
C ILE A 63 16.06 0.89 -0.90
N ASP A 64 17.01 0.06 -1.33
CA ASP A 64 18.43 0.22 -0.98
C ASP A 64 19.18 0.86 -2.13
N TRP A 65 19.13 2.19 -2.18
CA TRP A 65 19.80 2.95 -3.23
C TRP A 65 21.32 2.80 -3.18
N ASP A 66 21.89 2.66 -1.98
CA ASP A 66 23.34 2.55 -1.82
C ASP A 66 23.87 1.26 -2.44
N LYS A 67 23.13 0.17 -2.28
CA LYS A 67 23.57 -1.14 -2.78
C LYS A 67 23.27 -1.33 -4.27
N TYR A 68 22.12 -0.88 -4.74
CA TYR A 68 21.63 -1.22 -6.07
C TYR A 68 21.55 -0.03 -7.03
N GLY A 69 21.79 1.19 -6.55
CA GLY A 69 21.74 2.38 -7.40
C GLY A 69 20.41 2.51 -8.12
N LYS A 70 20.47 2.71 -9.43
CA LYS A 70 19.27 2.94 -10.24
C LYS A 70 18.31 1.75 -10.26
N GLN A 71 18.80 0.57 -9.92
CA GLN A 71 17.97 -0.64 -9.93
C GLN A 71 17.31 -0.91 -8.57
N ALA A 72 17.52 -0.04 -7.59
CA ALA A 72 17.07 -0.29 -6.22
C ALA A 72 15.56 -0.50 -6.12
N ALA A 73 14.76 0.35 -6.78
CA ALA A 73 13.31 0.21 -6.76
C ALA A 73 12.87 -1.10 -7.42
N TYR A 74 13.47 -1.44 -8.54
CA TYR A 74 13.17 -2.69 -9.23
C TYR A 74 13.48 -3.89 -8.34
N LYS A 75 14.64 -3.89 -7.69
CA LYS A 75 15.04 -4.97 -6.80
C LYS A 75 14.07 -5.13 -5.63
N ARG A 76 13.66 -4.00 -5.02
CA ARG A 76 12.67 -4.04 -3.95
C ARG A 76 11.36 -4.64 -4.43
N ASN A 77 10.89 -4.20 -5.61
CA ASN A 77 9.64 -4.70 -6.17
C ASN A 77 9.69 -6.21 -6.42
N GLN A 78 10.81 -6.70 -6.96
CA GLN A 78 10.97 -8.14 -7.17
C GLN A 78 10.95 -8.91 -5.84
N SER A 79 11.69 -8.44 -4.86
CA SER A 79 11.77 -9.12 -3.56
C SER A 79 10.41 -9.21 -2.86
N VAL A 80 9.67 -8.10 -2.81
CA VAL A 80 8.40 -8.08 -2.10
C VAL A 80 7.33 -8.87 -2.83
N THR A 81 7.27 -8.78 -4.17
CA THR A 81 6.22 -9.46 -4.92
C THR A 81 6.46 -10.96 -5.05
N LEU A 82 7.72 -11.40 -4.97
CA LEU A 82 8.00 -12.82 -4.90
C LEU A 82 7.58 -13.43 -3.57
N LYS A 83 7.57 -12.64 -2.50
CA LYS A 83 7.13 -13.11 -1.18
C LYS A 83 5.63 -13.04 -1.00
N ALA A 84 4.99 -12.03 -1.58
CA ALA A 84 3.57 -11.76 -1.37
C ALA A 84 2.67 -12.85 -1.95
N THR A 85 1.64 -13.24 -1.21
CA THR A 85 0.57 -14.10 -1.73
C THR A 85 -0.62 -13.26 -2.17
N ASN A 86 -0.82 -12.14 -1.50
CA ASN A 86 -1.94 -11.24 -1.75
C ASN A 86 -1.45 -9.80 -1.65
N ALA A 87 -2.13 -8.90 -2.33
CA ALA A 87 -1.79 -7.48 -2.29
C ALA A 87 -3.04 -6.62 -2.35
N ILE A 88 -2.99 -5.48 -1.66
CA ILE A 88 -4.04 -4.47 -1.75
C ILE A 88 -3.36 -3.11 -1.94
N PHE A 89 -3.84 -2.36 -2.91
CA PHE A 89 -3.28 -1.06 -3.26
C PHE A 89 -4.34 0.02 -3.15
N PHE A 90 -3.97 1.14 -2.52
CA PHE A 90 -4.79 2.34 -2.45
C PHE A 90 -4.19 3.35 -3.41
N TRP A 91 -4.70 3.39 -4.63
CA TRP A 91 -4.06 4.05 -5.77
C TRP A 91 -4.95 5.10 -6.40
N LYS A 92 -4.40 6.28 -6.64
CA LYS A 92 -5.18 7.38 -7.27
C LYS A 92 -5.30 7.22 -8.79
N GLY A 93 -4.55 6.30 -9.38
CA GLY A 93 -4.64 6.03 -10.81
C GLY A 93 -3.57 6.67 -11.67
N ASP A 94 -2.53 7.22 -11.06
CA ASP A 94 -1.42 7.81 -11.80
C ASP A 94 -0.53 6.70 -12.35
N LYS A 95 -0.54 6.53 -13.65
CA LYS A 95 0.20 5.44 -14.31
C LYS A 95 1.70 5.63 -14.29
N THR A 96 2.17 6.79 -13.89
CA THR A 96 3.62 7.07 -13.87
C THR A 96 4.24 6.89 -12.50
N ASP A 97 3.46 6.61 -11.46
CA ASP A 97 3.99 6.49 -10.11
C ASP A 97 4.49 5.07 -9.81
N ASN A 98 5.16 4.94 -8.66
CA ASN A 98 5.73 3.68 -8.23
C ASN A 98 4.68 2.62 -7.92
N ILE A 99 3.47 3.05 -7.56
CA ILE A 99 2.39 2.11 -7.25
C ILE A 99 2.03 1.30 -8.48
N LYS A 100 1.94 1.96 -9.66
CA LYS A 100 1.63 1.23 -10.89
C LYS A 100 2.70 0.19 -11.21
N THR A 101 3.96 0.55 -11.02
CA THR A 101 5.08 -0.38 -11.24
C THR A 101 4.96 -1.60 -10.33
N LEU A 102 4.60 -1.35 -9.07
CA LEU A 102 4.45 -2.42 -8.09
C LEU A 102 3.24 -3.31 -8.42
N ILE A 103 2.14 -2.71 -8.87
CA ILE A 103 0.96 -3.46 -9.33
C ILE A 103 1.35 -4.38 -10.48
N ASN A 104 2.10 -3.87 -11.45
CA ASN A 104 2.55 -4.68 -12.59
C ASN A 104 3.42 -5.86 -12.12
N ALA A 105 4.32 -5.61 -11.16
CA ALA A 105 5.17 -6.68 -10.62
C ALA A 105 4.33 -7.76 -9.93
N CYS A 106 3.28 -7.37 -9.22
CA CYS A 106 2.37 -8.32 -8.61
C CYS A 106 1.69 -9.19 -9.65
N GLU A 107 1.24 -8.58 -10.75
CA GLU A 107 0.58 -9.32 -11.82
C GLU A 107 1.55 -10.32 -12.48
N GLU A 108 2.79 -9.89 -12.69
CA GLU A 108 3.81 -10.77 -13.26
C GLU A 108 4.12 -11.96 -12.37
N ASN A 109 4.04 -11.79 -11.07
CA ASN A 109 4.38 -12.84 -10.09
C ASN A 109 3.15 -13.56 -9.56
N ASN A 110 1.99 -13.39 -10.22
CA ASN A 110 0.76 -14.10 -9.88
C ASN A 110 0.26 -13.85 -8.47
N VAL A 111 0.49 -12.64 -7.93
CA VAL A 111 -0.04 -12.25 -6.63
C VAL A 111 -1.51 -11.92 -6.78
N LYS A 112 -2.36 -12.40 -5.88
CA LYS A 112 -3.77 -12.02 -5.84
C LYS A 112 -3.86 -10.55 -5.46
N THR A 113 -4.24 -9.71 -6.41
CA THR A 113 -4.13 -8.26 -6.25
C THR A 113 -5.50 -7.59 -6.27
N ARG A 114 -5.73 -6.71 -5.30
CA ARG A 114 -6.91 -5.86 -5.26
C ARG A 114 -6.46 -4.42 -5.31
N VAL A 115 -7.00 -3.66 -6.26
CA VAL A 115 -6.67 -2.25 -6.41
C VAL A 115 -7.90 -1.43 -6.04
N ILE A 116 -7.74 -0.55 -5.08
CA ILE A 116 -8.81 0.36 -4.64
C ILE A 116 -8.45 1.74 -5.13
N LYS A 117 -9.28 2.28 -6.01
CA LYS A 117 -9.05 3.62 -6.52
C LYS A 117 -9.46 4.62 -5.45
N VAL A 118 -8.55 5.53 -5.13
CA VAL A 118 -8.79 6.53 -4.09
C VAL A 118 -8.74 7.92 -4.69
N VAL A 119 -9.40 8.86 -4.01
CA VAL A 119 -9.39 10.26 -4.40
C VAL A 119 -8.54 11.00 -3.37
N ILE A 120 -7.59 11.79 -3.87
CA ILE A 120 -6.72 12.58 -3.03
C ILE A 120 -7.00 14.05 -3.33
N ASP A 121 -7.36 14.80 -2.30
CA ASP A 121 -7.62 16.23 -2.44
C ASP A 121 -6.30 16.98 -2.40
N GLU A 122 -5.73 17.23 -3.57
CA GLU A 122 -4.47 17.94 -3.68
C GLU A 122 -4.65 19.45 -3.57
N CYS A 123 -5.88 19.89 -3.55
CA CYS A 123 -6.20 21.31 -3.35
C CYS A 123 -6.48 21.64 -1.89
N GLU A 124 -6.36 20.67 -1.05
CA GLU A 124 -6.58 20.83 0.38
C GLU A 124 -5.67 21.90 0.95
N GLY A 125 -6.26 22.79 1.75
CA GLY A 125 -5.51 23.87 2.33
C GLY A 125 -5.53 25.14 1.52
N LYS A 126 -6.08 25.09 0.34
CA LYS A 126 -6.27 26.30 -0.45
C LYS A 126 -7.60 26.92 -0.18
N ASP A 127 -8.40 26.64 0.15
CA ASP A 127 -9.62 27.03 0.23
C ASP A 127 -10.68 26.38 0.60
N ASN A 128 -10.56 26.06 0.40
CA ASN A 128 -11.38 25.39 0.71
C ASN A 128 -12.34 25.13 0.60
N LYS A 129 -12.66 25.26 0.08
CA LYS A 129 -13.50 24.97 -0.07
C LYS A 129 -14.20 24.26 -0.16
N THR A 130 -14.42 24.49 -0.50
CA THR A 130 -14.92 23.77 -0.66
C THR A 130 -15.41 23.00 -0.92
N HIS A 131 -15.50 23.01 -1.11
CA HIS A 131 -15.57 22.09 -1.36
C HIS A 131 -16.06 21.33 -1.28
N LYS A 132 -16.23 21.66 -1.58
CA LYS A 132 -16.54 21.04 -1.63
C LYS A 132 -16.88 20.16 -1.72
N GLN A 133 -17.13 20.43 -1.96
CA GLN A 133 -17.21 19.70 -2.08
C GLN A 133 -17.33 18.75 -2.28
N GLN A 134 -17.53 19.07 -2.66
CA GLN A 134 -17.52 18.27 -2.84
C GLN A 134 -17.47 17.24 -2.91
N ALA A 135 -17.62 17.36 -2.97
CA ALA A 135 -17.63 16.47 -2.89
C ALA A 135 -17.59 15.69 -3.14
N LYS A 136 -17.84 15.88 -3.35
CA LYS A 136 -17.80 15.28 -3.46
C LYS A 136 -17.78 14.59 -3.56
#